data_2fb27706cf05cb0c339131dac2fffb0a
#
_entry.id   2fb27706cf05cb0c339131dac2fffb0a
#
_cell.length_a   1.000
_cell.length_b   1.000
_cell.length_c   1.000
_cell.angle_alpha   90.00
_cell.angle_beta   90.00
_cell.angle_gamma   90.00
#
_symmetry.space_group_name_H-M   'P 1'
#
loop_
_entity.id
_entity.type
_entity.pdbx_description
1 polymer ?
#
loop_
_entity_poly.entity_id
_entity_poly.type
_entity_poly.pdbx_seq_one_letter_code
_entity_poly.pdbx_strand_id
1 'polypeptide(L)'
;LVEHNGKPASGADYEGADERAQRRADREFNLSMAAALRDDNKVTAGAFWTGRTPASPELSVEEEFAEDLGWKLGDQVAFDIAGQRFEGRITSLRSVDWESFRPNFFVVASPGALDGYSASYITAVSVPSGDSAFTRELVNQYPNLSVIDVEAVLNQVRSTAEQVSQVVQVVFWFSLAAGLLVLMAAVSASQDERLLEGGVMR
;
A
#
# COMPACT_ATOMS: atom_id res chain seq x y z
N LEU A 1 10.00 -8.87 -13.70
CA LEU A 1 9.78 -8.54 -15.10
C LEU A 1 10.98 -8.99 -15.93
N VAL A 2 10.73 -9.54 -17.13
CA VAL A 2 11.83 -10.02 -18.01
C VAL A 2 11.80 -9.25 -19.33
N GLU A 3 10.62 -9.00 -19.88
CA GLU A 3 10.48 -8.31 -21.17
C GLU A 3 9.21 -7.45 -21.21
N HIS A 4 9.31 -6.35 -21.96
CA HIS A 4 8.19 -5.49 -22.34
C HIS A 4 8.23 -5.28 -23.86
N ASN A 5 7.17 -5.69 -24.56
CA ASN A 5 7.04 -5.63 -26.02
C ASN A 5 8.25 -6.26 -26.77
N GLY A 6 8.72 -7.43 -26.26
CA GLY A 6 9.83 -8.18 -26.86
C GLY A 6 11.22 -7.58 -26.62
N LYS A 7 11.34 -6.56 -25.79
CA LYS A 7 12.64 -6.01 -25.36
C LYS A 7 12.90 -6.43 -23.92
N PRO A 8 14.13 -6.85 -23.58
CA PRO A 8 14.48 -7.06 -22.20
C PRO A 8 14.14 -5.83 -21.37
N ALA A 9 13.56 -6.03 -20.19
CA ALA A 9 13.17 -4.96 -19.28
C ALA A 9 13.73 -5.26 -17.88
N SER A 10 14.46 -4.28 -17.34
CA SER A 10 15.06 -4.32 -16.01
C SER A 10 14.91 -2.96 -15.36
N GLY A 11 15.21 -2.83 -14.08
CA GLY A 11 15.24 -1.52 -13.41
C GLY A 11 16.18 -0.52 -14.08
N ALA A 12 17.25 -0.99 -14.71
CA ALA A 12 18.18 -0.12 -15.44
C ALA A 12 17.55 0.61 -16.63
N ASP A 13 16.51 0.04 -17.25
CA ASP A 13 15.79 0.69 -18.37
C ASP A 13 14.95 1.89 -17.90
N TYR A 14 14.75 2.00 -16.59
CA TYR A 14 14.05 3.08 -15.92
C TYR A 14 15.00 4.04 -15.18
N GLU A 15 16.32 3.91 -15.37
CA GLU A 15 17.31 4.87 -14.84
C GLU A 15 17.07 6.25 -15.49
N GLY A 16 16.75 7.24 -14.63
CA GLY A 16 16.38 8.60 -15.08
C GLY A 16 14.87 8.85 -15.20
N ALA A 17 14.04 7.82 -15.11
CA ALA A 17 12.63 7.93 -14.78
C ALA A 17 12.43 8.11 -13.26
N ASP A 18 11.20 8.15 -12.78
CA ASP A 18 10.92 8.22 -11.34
C ASP A 18 11.59 7.01 -10.63
N GLU A 19 12.25 7.27 -9.49
CA GLU A 19 12.82 6.20 -8.62
C GLU A 19 11.80 5.12 -8.25
N ARG A 20 10.51 5.40 -8.34
CA ARG A 20 9.44 4.42 -8.14
C ARG A 20 9.40 3.39 -9.27
N ALA A 21 9.54 3.84 -10.52
CA ALA A 21 9.53 2.97 -11.69
C ALA A 21 10.67 1.94 -11.62
N GLN A 22 11.88 2.40 -11.28
CA GLN A 22 13.03 1.52 -11.10
C GLN A 22 12.80 0.48 -10.00
N ARG A 23 12.35 0.92 -8.81
CA ARG A 23 12.03 0.01 -7.71
C ARG A 23 10.91 -0.98 -8.05
N ARG A 24 9.93 -0.56 -8.85
CA ARG A 24 8.83 -1.44 -9.31
C ARG A 24 9.32 -2.44 -10.34
N ALA A 25 10.19 -2.06 -11.26
CA ALA A 25 10.72 -2.95 -12.29
C ALA A 25 11.64 -4.05 -11.72
N ASP A 26 12.46 -3.72 -10.72
CA ASP A 26 13.39 -4.67 -10.07
C ASP A 26 12.73 -5.53 -8.99
N ARG A 27 11.54 -5.16 -8.55
CA ARG A 27 10.84 -5.91 -7.51
C ARG A 27 10.31 -7.23 -8.03
N GLU A 28 10.34 -8.26 -7.20
CA GLU A 28 9.58 -9.48 -7.44
C GLU A 28 8.08 -9.18 -7.42
N PHE A 29 7.36 -9.67 -8.43
CA PHE A 29 5.92 -9.51 -8.54
C PHE A 29 5.22 -10.78 -8.14
N ASN A 30 4.16 -10.63 -7.37
CA ASN A 30 3.18 -11.68 -7.20
C ASN A 30 2.12 -11.56 -8.31
N LEU A 31 2.16 -12.48 -9.26
CA LEU A 31 1.10 -12.64 -10.24
C LEU A 31 -0.05 -13.39 -9.60
N SER A 32 -1.27 -13.00 -9.91
CA SER A 32 -2.48 -13.70 -9.49
C SER A 32 -3.30 -14.07 -10.70
N MET A 33 -4.25 -14.98 -10.52
CA MET A 33 -5.22 -15.39 -11.55
C MET A 33 -6.63 -15.25 -10.99
N ALA A 34 -7.54 -14.67 -11.77
CA ALA A 34 -8.93 -14.51 -11.36
C ALA A 34 -9.89 -14.67 -12.54
N ALA A 35 -11.03 -15.35 -12.29
CA ALA A 35 -12.08 -15.52 -13.29
C ALA A 35 -13.03 -14.32 -13.38
N ALA A 36 -13.17 -13.56 -12.30
CA ALA A 36 -14.06 -12.40 -12.22
C ALA A 36 -13.35 -11.23 -11.55
N LEU A 37 -13.78 -10.04 -11.92
CA LEU A 37 -13.35 -8.82 -11.25
C LEU A 37 -13.91 -8.79 -9.83
N ARG A 38 -13.09 -8.39 -8.88
CA ARG A 38 -13.49 -8.24 -7.48
C ARG A 38 -14.21 -6.91 -7.27
N ASP A 39 -15.05 -6.83 -6.23
CA ASP A 39 -15.85 -5.65 -5.90
C ASP A 39 -15.00 -4.43 -5.49
N ASP A 40 -13.81 -4.68 -4.96
CA ASP A 40 -12.81 -3.68 -4.56
C ASP A 40 -11.90 -3.25 -5.72
N ASN A 41 -12.23 -3.65 -6.95
CA ASN A 41 -11.52 -3.29 -8.18
C ASN A 41 -12.50 -2.72 -9.21
N LYS A 42 -12.05 -1.72 -9.95
CA LYS A 42 -12.84 -1.10 -11.03
C LYS A 42 -11.99 -0.98 -12.29
N VAL A 43 -12.51 -1.46 -13.43
CA VAL A 43 -11.86 -1.27 -14.74
C VAL A 43 -11.90 0.20 -15.10
N THR A 44 -10.74 0.78 -15.38
CA THR A 44 -10.56 2.18 -15.82
C THR A 44 -10.36 2.29 -17.32
N ALA A 45 -9.74 1.27 -17.93
CA ALA A 45 -9.55 1.22 -19.37
C ALA A 45 -9.53 -0.22 -19.91
N GLY A 46 -9.93 -0.42 -21.15
CA GLY A 46 -9.99 -1.74 -21.77
C GLY A 46 -11.17 -2.58 -21.30
N ALA A 47 -11.01 -3.90 -21.31
CA ALA A 47 -12.05 -4.84 -20.92
C ALA A 47 -11.48 -6.02 -20.14
N PHE A 48 -12.06 -6.29 -18.96
CA PHE A 48 -11.79 -7.49 -18.20
C PHE A 48 -12.54 -8.70 -18.80
N TRP A 49 -12.02 -9.89 -18.63
CA TRP A 49 -12.55 -11.14 -19.23
C TRP A 49 -13.74 -11.75 -18.50
N THR A 50 -14.47 -11.02 -17.71
CA THR A 50 -15.61 -11.56 -16.93
C THR A 50 -16.51 -12.47 -17.77
N GLY A 51 -16.70 -13.71 -17.30
CA GLY A 51 -17.56 -14.69 -17.96
C GLY A 51 -16.97 -15.39 -19.19
N ARG A 52 -15.68 -15.15 -19.53
CA ARG A 52 -14.99 -15.86 -20.62
C ARG A 52 -13.61 -16.35 -20.19
N THR A 53 -13.16 -17.41 -20.84
CA THR A 53 -11.75 -17.86 -20.75
C THR A 53 -11.06 -17.51 -22.03
N PRO A 54 -10.12 -16.55 -22.04
CA PRO A 54 -9.37 -16.16 -23.21
C PRO A 54 -8.55 -17.31 -23.79
N ALA A 55 -8.39 -17.35 -25.11
CA ALA A 55 -7.58 -18.35 -25.79
C ALA A 55 -6.06 -18.15 -25.59
N SER A 56 -5.65 -16.96 -25.22
CA SER A 56 -4.27 -16.61 -24.89
C SER A 56 -4.24 -15.86 -23.56
N PRO A 57 -3.12 -15.87 -22.82
CA PRO A 57 -3.02 -15.16 -21.55
C PRO A 57 -3.32 -13.66 -21.71
N GLU A 58 -4.35 -13.20 -20.99
CA GLU A 58 -4.69 -11.79 -20.87
C GLU A 58 -4.33 -11.30 -19.47
N LEU A 59 -3.90 -10.04 -19.36
CA LEU A 59 -3.51 -9.40 -18.13
C LEU A 59 -4.37 -8.18 -17.85
N SER A 60 -4.76 -8.05 -16.60
CA SER A 60 -5.34 -6.85 -16.03
C SER A 60 -4.33 -6.24 -15.06
N VAL A 61 -3.96 -4.99 -15.32
CA VAL A 61 -2.90 -4.31 -14.56
C VAL A 61 -3.50 -3.17 -13.75
N GLU A 62 -2.98 -2.95 -12.56
CA GLU A 62 -3.34 -1.78 -11.75
C GLU A 62 -2.81 -0.51 -12.45
N GLU A 63 -3.65 0.53 -12.48
CA GLU A 63 -3.45 1.73 -13.32
C GLU A 63 -2.18 2.50 -12.95
N GLU A 64 -1.96 2.83 -11.68
CA GLU A 64 -0.76 3.55 -11.25
C GLU A 64 0.52 2.73 -11.46
N PHE A 65 0.42 1.42 -11.31
CA PHE A 65 1.53 0.51 -11.58
C PHE A 65 1.89 0.48 -13.08
N ALA A 66 0.86 0.48 -13.94
CA ALA A 66 1.04 0.54 -15.39
C ALA A 66 1.63 1.90 -15.81
N GLU A 67 1.16 3.00 -15.24
CA GLU A 67 1.68 4.35 -15.52
C GLU A 67 3.16 4.47 -15.13
N ASP A 68 3.55 4.01 -13.95
CA ASP A 68 4.94 4.06 -13.48
C ASP A 68 5.90 3.28 -14.39
N LEU A 69 5.44 2.16 -14.95
CA LEU A 69 6.22 1.33 -15.86
C LEU A 69 6.03 1.69 -17.35
N GLY A 70 5.19 2.69 -17.65
CA GLY A 70 4.88 3.11 -19.02
C GLY A 70 4.12 2.08 -19.83
N TRP A 71 3.43 1.13 -19.16
CA TRP A 71 2.67 0.06 -19.80
C TRP A 71 1.32 0.56 -20.29
N LYS A 72 0.89 0.04 -21.44
CA LYS A 72 -0.35 0.45 -22.13
C LYS A 72 -1.20 -0.76 -22.50
N LEU A 73 -2.48 -0.51 -22.77
CA LEU A 73 -3.35 -1.51 -23.36
C LEU A 73 -2.78 -2.03 -24.67
N GLY A 74 -2.76 -3.36 -24.80
CA GLY A 74 -2.22 -4.05 -25.97
C GLY A 74 -0.76 -4.48 -25.84
N ASP A 75 -0.01 -3.94 -24.87
CA ASP A 75 1.37 -4.34 -24.63
C ASP A 75 1.48 -5.81 -24.24
N GLN A 76 2.58 -6.42 -24.65
CA GLN A 76 2.98 -7.76 -24.21
C GLN A 76 4.05 -7.65 -23.14
N VAL A 77 3.83 -8.34 -22.03
CA VAL A 77 4.79 -8.39 -20.94
C VAL A 77 5.12 -9.83 -20.59
N ALA A 78 6.39 -10.09 -20.34
CA ALA A 78 6.87 -11.41 -19.94
C ALA A 78 7.51 -11.37 -18.56
N PHE A 79 7.23 -12.42 -17.81
CA PHE A 79 7.72 -12.66 -16.46
C PHE A 79 8.48 -13.99 -16.42
N ASP A 80 9.45 -14.10 -15.52
CA ASP A 80 10.02 -15.37 -15.12
C ASP A 80 9.32 -15.86 -13.85
N ILE A 81 8.75 -17.04 -13.90
CA ILE A 81 8.10 -17.71 -12.77
C ILE A 81 8.90 -18.97 -12.45
N ALA A 82 9.79 -18.90 -11.48
CA ALA A 82 10.65 -20.03 -11.06
C ALA A 82 11.44 -20.67 -12.23
N GLY A 83 12.00 -19.83 -13.11
CA GLY A 83 12.77 -20.27 -14.28
C GLY A 83 11.93 -20.61 -15.51
N GLN A 84 10.63 -20.41 -15.47
CA GLN A 84 9.72 -20.61 -16.60
C GLN A 84 9.19 -19.26 -17.10
N ARG A 85 9.30 -19.03 -18.41
CA ARG A 85 8.76 -17.81 -19.03
C ARG A 85 7.25 -17.87 -19.11
N PHE A 86 6.61 -16.85 -18.58
CA PHE A 86 5.18 -16.55 -18.75
C PHE A 86 5.04 -15.24 -19.52
N GLU A 87 4.16 -15.22 -20.51
CA GLU A 87 3.89 -14.03 -21.33
C GLU A 87 2.38 -13.80 -21.43
N GLY A 88 1.98 -12.53 -21.31
CA GLY A 88 0.57 -12.15 -21.44
C GLY A 88 0.40 -10.75 -22.03
N ARG A 89 -0.78 -10.51 -22.59
CA ARG A 89 -1.16 -9.21 -23.19
C ARG A 89 -2.00 -8.41 -22.19
N ILE A 90 -1.68 -7.14 -22.03
CA ILE A 90 -2.47 -6.21 -21.23
C ILE A 90 -3.76 -5.87 -21.96
N THR A 91 -4.91 -6.32 -21.43
CA THR A 91 -6.24 -6.09 -22.05
C THR A 91 -7.11 -5.16 -21.20
N SER A 92 -6.76 -4.94 -19.94
CA SER A 92 -7.45 -3.97 -19.09
C SER A 92 -6.53 -3.31 -18.08
N LEU A 93 -6.86 -2.06 -17.75
CA LEU A 93 -6.33 -1.34 -16.59
C LEU A 93 -7.44 -1.22 -15.56
N ARG A 94 -7.06 -1.23 -14.29
CA ARG A 94 -8.01 -1.16 -13.17
C ARG A 94 -7.47 -0.35 -12.01
N SER A 95 -8.34 0.35 -11.32
CA SER A 95 -8.07 0.89 -9.99
C SER A 95 -8.35 -0.18 -8.93
N VAL A 96 -7.57 -0.16 -7.86
CA VAL A 96 -7.65 -1.10 -6.74
C VAL A 96 -7.87 -0.30 -5.45
N ASP A 97 -8.88 -0.69 -4.67
CA ASP A 97 -9.06 -0.18 -3.33
C ASP A 97 -8.12 -0.93 -2.36
N TRP A 98 -6.93 -0.38 -2.15
CA TRP A 98 -5.93 -0.92 -1.24
C TRP A 98 -6.33 -0.80 0.24
N GLU A 99 -7.29 0.07 0.57
CA GLU A 99 -7.78 0.26 1.95
C GLU A 99 -8.78 -0.81 2.35
N SER A 100 -9.23 -1.65 1.42
CA SER A 100 -10.15 -2.76 1.67
C SER A 100 -9.56 -3.86 2.56
N PHE A 101 -8.24 -3.87 2.80
CA PHE A 101 -7.48 -4.93 3.50
C PHE A 101 -7.67 -6.34 2.92
N ARG A 102 -8.18 -6.44 1.71
CA ARG A 102 -8.30 -7.70 0.98
C ARG A 102 -7.05 -7.96 0.15
N PRO A 103 -6.65 -9.23 -0.03
CA PRO A 103 -5.52 -9.54 -0.91
C PRO A 103 -5.78 -9.02 -2.32
N ASN A 104 -4.96 -8.10 -2.79
CA ASN A 104 -4.96 -7.56 -4.13
C ASN A 104 -3.58 -7.65 -4.75
N PHE A 105 -3.51 -7.61 -6.08
CA PHE A 105 -2.29 -7.80 -6.85
C PHE A 105 -2.20 -6.73 -7.94
N PHE A 106 -1.00 -6.28 -8.24
CA PHE A 106 -0.78 -5.30 -9.32
C PHE A 106 -1.11 -5.87 -10.69
N VAL A 107 -0.80 -7.15 -10.90
CA VAL A 107 -1.06 -7.84 -12.17
C VAL A 107 -1.90 -9.10 -11.89
N VAL A 108 -3.02 -9.20 -12.59
CA VAL A 108 -3.92 -10.36 -12.54
C VAL A 108 -4.00 -10.95 -13.94
N ALA A 109 -3.80 -12.27 -14.03
CA ALA A 109 -3.91 -13.03 -15.27
C ALA A 109 -5.32 -13.64 -15.44
N SER A 110 -5.68 -13.91 -16.67
CA SER A 110 -6.93 -14.57 -17.03
C SER A 110 -6.96 -16.02 -16.56
N PRO A 111 -8.16 -16.64 -16.41
CA PRO A 111 -8.30 -18.02 -15.98
C PRO A 111 -7.50 -18.99 -16.85
N GLY A 112 -6.83 -19.93 -16.22
CA GLY A 112 -6.00 -20.93 -16.87
C GLY A 112 -4.62 -20.45 -17.33
N ALA A 113 -4.35 -19.14 -17.30
CA ALA A 113 -3.08 -18.57 -17.77
C ALA A 113 -1.87 -19.00 -16.96
N LEU A 114 -2.06 -19.25 -15.67
CA LEU A 114 -1.00 -19.67 -14.74
C LEU A 114 -1.07 -21.17 -14.39
N ASP A 115 -1.90 -21.94 -15.08
CA ASP A 115 -1.96 -23.38 -14.86
C ASP A 115 -0.61 -24.04 -15.20
N GLY A 116 -0.12 -24.87 -14.29
CA GLY A 116 1.19 -25.53 -14.43
C GLY A 116 2.38 -24.77 -13.86
N TYR A 117 2.21 -23.52 -13.44
CA TYR A 117 3.23 -22.80 -12.69
C TYR A 117 3.12 -23.06 -11.19
N SER A 118 4.26 -22.87 -10.49
CA SER A 118 4.27 -22.98 -9.02
C SER A 118 3.39 -21.88 -8.43
N ALA A 119 2.47 -22.25 -7.55
CA ALA A 119 1.49 -21.34 -6.97
C ALA A 119 1.40 -21.46 -5.46
N SER A 120 1.14 -20.33 -4.80
CA SER A 120 0.70 -20.25 -3.41
C SER A 120 -0.70 -19.67 -3.34
N TYR A 121 -1.48 -20.13 -2.39
CA TYR A 121 -2.85 -19.65 -2.21
C TYR A 121 -2.90 -18.66 -1.04
N ILE A 122 -3.59 -17.56 -1.22
CA ILE A 122 -3.83 -16.55 -0.18
C ILE A 122 -5.35 -16.33 -0.04
N THR A 123 -5.81 -16.25 1.18
CA THR A 123 -7.19 -15.86 1.49
C THR A 123 -7.23 -14.94 2.70
N ALA A 124 -8.26 -14.13 2.82
CA ALA A 124 -8.55 -13.35 4.01
C ALA A 124 -9.85 -13.88 4.65
N VAL A 125 -9.80 -14.07 5.95
CA VAL A 125 -10.94 -14.54 6.74
C VAL A 125 -11.20 -13.53 7.85
N SER A 126 -12.45 -13.12 8.01
CA SER A 126 -12.87 -12.31 9.14
C SER A 126 -13.20 -13.21 10.32
N VAL A 127 -12.50 -13.00 11.43
CA VAL A 127 -12.70 -13.71 12.69
C VAL A 127 -13.17 -12.71 13.74
N PRO A 128 -14.13 -13.06 14.63
CA PRO A 128 -14.50 -12.17 15.73
C PRO A 128 -13.29 -11.77 16.57
N SER A 129 -13.22 -10.50 16.95
CA SER A 129 -12.10 -9.98 17.75
C SER A 129 -11.93 -10.75 19.06
N GLY A 130 -10.70 -11.19 19.32
CA GLY A 130 -10.32 -11.93 20.51
C GLY A 130 -10.45 -13.46 20.41
N ASP A 131 -10.92 -14.00 19.30
CA ASP A 131 -10.98 -15.48 19.09
C ASP A 131 -9.63 -16.03 18.59
N SER A 132 -8.65 -16.03 19.50
CA SER A 132 -7.35 -16.66 19.25
C SER A 132 -7.42 -18.20 19.20
N ALA A 133 -8.56 -18.79 19.56
CA ALA A 133 -8.73 -20.24 19.57
C ALA A 133 -8.82 -20.76 18.13
N PHE A 134 -9.59 -20.09 17.26
CA PHE A 134 -9.71 -20.42 15.85
C PHE A 134 -8.35 -20.43 15.14
N THR A 135 -7.56 -19.37 15.32
CA THR A 135 -6.22 -19.25 14.70
C THR A 135 -5.28 -20.36 15.17
N ARG A 136 -5.29 -20.68 16.47
CA ARG A 136 -4.46 -21.77 17.02
C ARG A 136 -4.88 -23.14 16.49
N GLU A 137 -6.18 -23.40 16.43
CA GLU A 137 -6.70 -24.66 15.92
C GLU A 137 -6.33 -24.84 14.45
N LEU A 138 -6.48 -23.79 13.63
CA LEU A 138 -6.13 -23.79 12.22
C LEU A 138 -4.65 -24.10 11.99
N VAL A 139 -3.74 -23.45 12.73
CA VAL A 139 -2.30 -23.67 12.63
C VAL A 139 -1.92 -25.09 13.12
N ASN A 140 -2.56 -25.59 14.18
CA ASN A 140 -2.31 -26.93 14.67
C ASN A 140 -2.78 -28.01 13.69
N GLN A 141 -3.92 -27.78 13.03
CA GLN A 141 -4.47 -28.73 12.07
C GLN A 141 -3.73 -28.69 10.72
N TYR A 142 -3.22 -27.52 10.33
CA TYR A 142 -2.55 -27.29 9.04
C TYR A 142 -1.21 -26.57 9.24
N PRO A 143 -0.15 -27.28 9.61
CA PRO A 143 1.15 -26.67 9.93
C PRO A 143 1.87 -26.04 8.74
N ASN A 144 1.37 -26.27 7.52
CA ASN A 144 1.85 -25.64 6.28
C ASN A 144 1.16 -24.29 5.97
N LEU A 145 0.24 -23.82 6.82
CA LEU A 145 -0.38 -22.51 6.68
C LEU A 145 0.43 -21.45 7.41
N SER A 146 0.64 -20.33 6.73
CA SER A 146 1.13 -19.09 7.36
C SER A 146 -0.07 -18.20 7.67
N VAL A 147 -0.35 -17.99 8.94
CA VAL A 147 -1.45 -17.11 9.39
C VAL A 147 -0.86 -15.77 9.82
N ILE A 148 -1.39 -14.70 9.25
CA ILE A 148 -1.02 -13.33 9.59
C ILE A 148 -2.22 -12.66 10.25
N ASP A 149 -2.07 -12.30 11.52
CA ASP A 149 -3.06 -11.53 12.28
C ASP A 149 -2.92 -10.04 11.94
N VAL A 150 -3.78 -9.58 11.03
CA VAL A 150 -3.79 -8.19 10.58
C VAL A 150 -4.26 -7.24 11.71
N GLU A 151 -5.16 -7.68 12.59
CA GLU A 151 -5.64 -6.88 13.72
C GLU A 151 -4.50 -6.58 14.70
N ALA A 152 -3.68 -7.57 15.01
CA ALA A 152 -2.51 -7.38 15.88
C ALA A 152 -1.52 -6.36 15.29
N VAL A 153 -1.27 -6.42 13.98
CA VAL A 153 -0.41 -5.46 13.28
C VAL A 153 -1.00 -4.05 13.31
N LEU A 154 -2.29 -3.90 13.03
CA LEU A 154 -2.98 -2.61 13.06
C LEU A 154 -3.00 -2.00 14.48
N ASN A 155 -3.22 -2.82 15.50
CA ASN A 155 -3.20 -2.37 16.89
C ASN A 155 -1.80 -1.90 17.30
N GLN A 156 -0.74 -2.57 16.83
CA GLN A 156 0.63 -2.12 17.06
C GLN A 156 0.89 -0.75 16.41
N VAL A 157 0.42 -0.53 15.18
CA VAL A 157 0.55 0.77 14.50
C VAL A 157 -0.22 1.86 15.25
N ARG A 158 -1.47 1.57 15.67
CA ARG A 158 -2.29 2.52 16.45
C ARG A 158 -1.63 2.90 17.76
N SER A 159 -1.15 1.93 18.53
CA SER A 159 -0.48 2.20 19.81
C SER A 159 0.77 3.06 19.64
N THR A 160 1.53 2.84 18.56
CA THR A 160 2.70 3.68 18.23
C THR A 160 2.27 5.11 17.90
N ALA A 161 1.22 5.27 17.10
CA ALA A 161 0.68 6.59 16.77
C ALA A 161 0.15 7.35 17.99
N GLU A 162 -0.52 6.66 18.91
CA GLU A 162 -0.99 7.22 20.19
C GLU A 162 0.18 7.69 21.07
N GLN A 163 1.26 6.92 21.16
CA GLN A 163 2.46 7.33 21.90
C GLN A 163 3.08 8.61 21.33
N VAL A 164 3.20 8.70 20.01
CA VAL A 164 3.69 9.91 19.34
C VAL A 164 2.78 11.11 19.62
N SER A 165 1.47 10.92 19.55
CA SER A 165 0.48 11.96 19.83
C SER A 165 0.59 12.46 21.29
N GLN A 166 0.80 11.58 22.24
CA GLN A 166 1.01 11.96 23.64
C GLN A 166 2.27 12.82 23.83
N VAL A 167 3.38 12.46 23.19
CA VAL A 167 4.62 13.26 23.26
C VAL A 167 4.39 14.66 22.68
N VAL A 168 3.77 14.75 21.51
CA VAL A 168 3.42 16.03 20.87
C VAL A 168 2.52 16.88 21.78
N GLN A 169 1.55 16.27 22.44
CA GLN A 169 0.65 16.95 23.36
C GLN A 169 1.39 17.51 24.58
N VAL A 170 2.32 16.76 25.15
CA VAL A 170 3.15 17.25 26.27
C VAL A 170 4.00 18.43 25.85
N VAL A 171 4.66 18.37 24.70
CA VAL A 171 5.45 19.48 24.15
C VAL A 171 4.59 20.72 23.90
N PHE A 172 3.38 20.52 23.37
CA PHE A 172 2.42 21.62 23.16
C PHE A 172 2.03 22.32 24.46
N TRP A 173 1.66 21.55 25.50
CA TRP A 173 1.31 22.09 26.81
C TRP A 173 2.49 22.84 27.44
N PHE A 174 3.70 22.31 27.31
CA PHE A 174 4.89 22.97 27.82
C PHE A 174 5.17 24.29 27.11
N SER A 175 5.03 24.32 25.79
CA SER A 175 5.20 25.53 24.97
C SER A 175 4.13 26.58 25.31
N LEU A 176 2.89 26.15 25.51
CA LEU A 176 1.79 27.03 25.92
C LEU A 176 2.06 27.67 27.30
N ALA A 177 2.51 26.87 28.26
CA ALA A 177 2.87 27.36 29.59
C ALA A 177 4.03 28.36 29.54
N ALA A 178 5.07 28.06 28.76
CA ALA A 178 6.19 28.99 28.57
C ALA A 178 5.74 30.32 27.92
N GLY A 179 4.90 30.26 26.89
CA GLY A 179 4.32 31.46 26.26
C GLY A 179 3.50 32.29 27.22
N LEU A 180 2.71 31.66 28.08
CA LEU A 180 1.92 32.34 29.12
C LEU A 180 2.83 33.06 30.13
N LEU A 181 3.90 32.41 30.58
CA LEU A 181 4.86 33.01 31.50
C LEU A 181 5.55 34.24 30.90
N VAL A 182 5.95 34.18 29.62
CA VAL A 182 6.53 35.32 28.89
C VAL A 182 5.53 36.46 28.82
N LEU A 183 4.25 36.16 28.50
CA LEU A 183 3.20 37.17 28.44
C LEU A 183 2.98 37.83 29.82
N MET A 184 2.93 37.05 30.88
CA MET A 184 2.80 37.56 32.24
C MET A 184 3.97 38.47 32.62
N ALA A 185 5.20 38.06 32.30
CA ALA A 185 6.39 38.87 32.55
C ALA A 185 6.38 40.21 31.76
N ALA A 186 5.95 40.19 30.49
CA ALA A 186 5.81 41.38 29.68
C ALA A 186 4.76 42.36 30.23
N VAL A 187 3.61 41.86 30.68
CA VAL A 187 2.56 42.69 31.30
C VAL A 187 3.05 43.28 32.59
N SER A 188 3.76 42.54 33.47
CA SER A 188 4.32 43.03 34.73
C SER A 188 5.33 44.15 34.48
N ALA A 189 6.26 43.95 33.54
CA ALA A 189 7.26 44.98 33.16
C ALA A 189 6.61 46.29 32.66
N SER A 190 5.55 46.18 31.86
CA SER A 190 4.79 47.34 31.39
C SER A 190 4.06 48.11 32.49
N GLN A 191 3.63 47.43 33.55
CA GLN A 191 2.99 48.06 34.71
C GLN A 191 3.99 48.84 35.59
N ASP A 192 5.21 48.30 35.76
CA ASP A 192 6.28 48.99 36.50
C ASP A 192 6.75 50.28 35.80
N GLU A 193 6.86 50.30 34.48
CA GLU A 193 7.15 51.53 33.72
C GLU A 193 6.08 52.60 33.91
N ARG A 194 4.81 52.25 33.85
CA ARG A 194 3.72 53.19 34.05
C ARG A 194 3.64 53.77 35.47
N LEU A 195 4.03 52.97 36.49
CA LEU A 195 4.08 53.46 37.86
C LEU A 195 5.24 54.43 38.09
N LEU A 196 6.41 54.23 37.39
CA LEU A 196 7.55 55.13 37.43
C LEU A 196 7.26 56.48 36.73
N GLU A 197 6.61 56.45 35.56
CA GLU A 197 6.20 57.69 34.86
C GLU A 197 5.16 58.50 35.63
N GLY A 198 4.20 57.83 36.29
CA GLY A 198 3.20 58.50 37.14
C GLY A 198 3.77 59.08 38.45
N GLY A 199 4.93 58.60 38.93
CA GLY A 199 5.61 59.13 40.10
C GLY A 199 6.48 60.38 39.87
N VAL A 200 6.88 60.62 38.61
CA VAL A 200 7.73 61.79 38.23
C VAL A 200 6.90 63.05 37.92
N MET A 201 5.60 62.93 37.74
CA MET A 201 4.71 64.05 37.44
C MET A 201 3.99 64.63 38.67
N ARG A 202 4.49 64.45 39.85
CA ARG A 202 3.92 65.04 41.10
C ARG A 202 4.91 66.02 41.77
#